data_b0bea805c17b6a2d0358ad615c72d682
#
_entry.id   b0bea805c17b6a2d0358ad615c72d682
#
_cell.length_a   1.000
_cell.length_b   1.000
_cell.length_c   1.000
_cell.angle_alpha   90.00
_cell.angle_beta   90.00
_cell.angle_gamma   90.00
#
_symmetry.space_group_name_H-M   'P 1'
#
loop_
_entity.id
_entity.type
_entity.pdbx_description
1 polymer ?
#
loop_
_entity_poly.entity_id
_entity_poly.type
_entity_poly.pdbx_seq_one_letter_code
_entity_poly.pdbx_strand_id
1 'polypeptide(L)'
;MGGYIYLVCDPANDTFKIGVTRNLNSNRFKKLQTGNSTEIHIVNTYQCDYPFRLEKMLHFKFSNKHELNEWFNLDAYDVSHFTEICEETNNLLKTMLQNPFFAKNIR
;
A
#
# COMPACT_ATOMS: atom_id res chain seq x y z
N MET A 1 -11.14 12.22 4.85
CA MET A 1 -9.85 12.26 5.51
C MET A 1 -8.87 11.36 4.82
N GLY A 2 -7.77 11.94 4.45
CA GLY A 2 -6.76 11.24 3.69
C GLY A 2 -5.71 10.53 4.52
N GLY A 3 -4.77 9.96 3.84
CA GLY A 3 -3.61 9.32 4.40
C GLY A 3 -2.69 8.86 3.30
N TYR A 4 -1.86 7.87 3.60
CA TYR A 4 -0.79 7.46 2.70
C TYR A 4 -0.72 5.94 2.61
N ILE A 5 -0.52 5.46 1.39
CA ILE A 5 -0.02 4.10 1.15
C ILE A 5 1.50 4.20 1.18
N TYR A 6 2.16 3.23 1.79
CA TYR A 6 3.62 3.18 1.75
C TYR A 6 4.10 1.82 1.26
N LEU A 7 5.25 1.86 0.61
CA LEU A 7 5.94 0.68 0.12
C LEU A 7 7.28 0.58 0.84
N VAL A 8 7.51 -0.53 1.51
CA VAL A 8 8.73 -0.79 2.27
C VAL A 8 9.43 -2.01 1.68
N CYS A 9 10.74 -1.94 1.55
CA CYS A 9 11.57 -3.04 1.07
C CYS A 9 12.32 -3.69 2.22
N ASP A 10 12.30 -5.01 2.23
CA ASP A 10 13.17 -5.83 3.07
C ASP A 10 14.19 -6.50 2.16
N PRO A 11 15.40 -5.93 2.01
CA PRO A 11 16.39 -6.47 1.07
C PRO A 11 16.87 -7.88 1.44
N ALA A 12 16.89 -8.20 2.72
CA ALA A 12 17.38 -9.50 3.17
C ALA A 12 16.51 -10.65 2.69
N ASN A 13 15.20 -10.42 2.58
CA ASN A 13 14.23 -11.43 2.14
C ASN A 13 13.67 -11.15 0.76
N ASP A 14 14.10 -10.06 0.12
CA ASP A 14 13.63 -9.64 -1.20
C ASP A 14 12.10 -9.56 -1.25
N THR A 15 11.51 -8.98 -0.21
CA THR A 15 10.07 -8.81 -0.10
C THR A 15 9.73 -7.33 0.14
N PHE A 16 8.46 -6.99 -0.12
CA PHE A 16 7.96 -5.64 -0.01
C PHE A 16 6.68 -5.63 0.80
N LYS A 17 6.54 -4.64 1.67
CA LYS A 17 5.33 -4.46 2.45
C LYS A 17 4.54 -3.28 1.89
N ILE A 18 3.25 -3.52 1.67
CA ILE A 18 2.30 -2.47 1.30
C ILE A 18 1.44 -2.19 2.52
N GLY A 19 1.57 -1.00 3.06
CA GLY A 19 0.85 -0.63 4.28
C GLY A 19 0.20 0.73 4.15
N VAL A 20 -0.46 1.14 5.21
CA VAL A 20 -1.21 2.39 5.25
C VAL A 20 -0.91 3.14 6.53
N THR A 21 -0.84 4.46 6.43
CA THR A 21 -0.74 5.33 7.59
C THR A 21 -1.49 6.63 7.32
N ARG A 22 -2.07 7.21 8.36
CA ARG A 22 -2.72 8.51 8.23
C ARG A 22 -1.70 9.64 8.29
N ASN A 23 -0.55 9.40 8.92
CA ASN A 23 0.46 10.42 9.15
C ASN A 23 1.85 9.81 9.04
N LEU A 24 2.65 10.34 8.12
CA LEU A 24 4.04 9.89 7.92
C LEU A 24 4.93 10.17 9.12
N ASN A 25 4.52 11.05 10.02
CA ASN A 25 5.26 11.37 11.24
C ASN A 25 4.77 10.60 12.46
N SER A 26 3.86 9.63 12.28
CA SER A 26 3.35 8.85 13.38
C SER A 26 4.44 7.96 13.99
N ASN A 27 4.32 7.68 15.30
CA ASN A 27 5.24 6.78 15.96
C ASN A 27 5.19 5.37 15.36
N ARG A 28 4.00 4.94 14.96
CA ARG A 28 3.82 3.63 14.33
C ARG A 28 4.62 3.51 13.05
N PHE A 29 4.58 4.54 12.20
CA PHE A 29 5.33 4.55 10.95
C PHE A 29 6.83 4.57 11.21
N LYS A 30 7.29 5.38 12.16
CA LYS A 30 8.70 5.43 12.53
C LYS A 30 9.18 4.12 13.12
N LYS A 31 8.36 3.45 13.93
CA LYS A 31 8.69 2.15 14.52
C LYS A 31 8.87 1.07 13.48
N LEU A 32 8.23 1.21 12.33
CA LEU A 32 8.38 0.26 11.24
C LEU A 32 9.84 0.10 10.83
N GLN A 33 10.59 1.21 10.83
CA GLN A 33 12.00 1.19 10.47
C GLN A 33 12.89 0.66 11.60
N THR A 34 12.54 0.93 12.86
CA THR A 34 13.39 0.64 14.00
C THR A 34 13.06 -0.66 14.72
N GLY A 35 11.87 -1.22 14.48
CA GLY A 35 11.39 -2.40 15.18
C GLY A 35 11.73 -3.72 14.53
N ASN A 36 12.45 -3.72 13.42
CA ASN A 36 12.82 -4.94 12.70
C ASN A 36 14.27 -5.29 12.94
N SER A 37 14.55 -6.59 13.02
CA SER A 37 15.91 -7.09 13.20
C SER A 37 16.73 -6.95 11.92
N THR A 38 16.07 -6.83 10.76
CA THR A 38 16.72 -6.58 9.48
C THR A 38 16.48 -5.15 9.06
N GLU A 39 17.43 -4.61 8.30
CA GLU A 39 17.28 -3.27 7.77
C GLU A 39 16.18 -3.24 6.73
N ILE A 40 15.23 -2.32 6.88
CA ILE A 40 14.16 -2.11 5.91
C ILE A 40 14.21 -0.67 5.43
N HIS A 41 13.71 -0.44 4.21
CA HIS A 41 13.73 0.88 3.59
C HIS A 41 12.36 1.25 3.06
N ILE A 42 11.95 2.49 3.31
CA ILE A 42 10.75 3.04 2.69
C ILE A 42 11.12 3.40 1.26
N VAL A 43 10.48 2.74 0.31
CA VAL A 43 10.75 2.92 -1.11
C VAL A 43 9.89 4.04 -1.69
N ASN A 44 8.64 4.10 -1.26
CA ASN A 44 7.68 5.04 -1.85
C ASN A 44 6.51 5.29 -0.91
N THR A 45 5.87 6.43 -1.08
CA THR A 45 4.62 6.76 -0.41
C THR A 45 3.67 7.37 -1.43
N TYR A 46 2.37 7.15 -1.23
CA TYR A 46 1.34 7.66 -2.11
C TYR A 46 0.20 8.24 -1.29
N GLN A 47 -0.04 9.56 -1.43
CA GLN A 47 -1.11 10.24 -0.71
C GLN A 47 -2.44 10.02 -1.41
N CYS A 48 -3.49 9.75 -0.64
CA CYS A 48 -4.83 9.54 -1.19
C CYS A 48 -5.91 9.82 -0.15
N ASP A 49 -7.16 9.93 -0.62
CA ASP A 49 -8.28 10.27 0.24
C ASP A 49 -8.83 9.07 1.01
N TYR A 50 -8.68 7.86 0.47
CA TYR A 50 -9.24 6.63 1.04
C TYR A 50 -8.14 5.57 1.18
N PRO A 51 -7.15 5.81 2.07
CA PRO A 51 -5.97 4.95 2.11
C PRO A 51 -6.27 3.50 2.50
N PHE A 52 -7.19 3.27 3.44
CA PHE A 52 -7.49 1.91 3.90
C PHE A 52 -8.19 1.10 2.81
N ARG A 53 -9.07 1.72 2.04
CA ARG A 53 -9.75 1.06 0.93
C ARG A 53 -8.79 0.80 -0.22
N LEU A 54 -7.93 1.75 -0.50
CA LEU A 54 -6.91 1.60 -1.53
C LEU A 54 -5.95 0.48 -1.17
N GLU A 55 -5.52 0.40 0.08
CA GLU A 55 -4.65 -0.68 0.55
C GLU A 55 -5.29 -2.05 0.28
N LYS A 56 -6.57 -2.20 0.61
CA LYS A 56 -7.27 -3.47 0.36
C LYS A 56 -7.29 -3.84 -1.12
N MET A 57 -7.50 -2.85 -1.98
CA MET A 57 -7.52 -3.09 -3.43
C MET A 57 -6.14 -3.49 -3.93
N LEU A 58 -5.09 -2.84 -3.42
CA LEU A 58 -3.71 -3.18 -3.78
C LEU A 58 -3.34 -4.58 -3.29
N HIS A 59 -3.73 -4.94 -2.07
CA HIS A 59 -3.49 -6.29 -1.55
C HIS A 59 -4.20 -7.33 -2.40
N PHE A 60 -5.41 -7.06 -2.86
CA PHE A 60 -6.12 -7.95 -3.75
C PHE A 60 -5.43 -8.06 -5.10
N LYS A 61 -5.01 -6.92 -5.66
CA LYS A 61 -4.31 -6.87 -6.95
C LYS A 61 -3.05 -7.73 -6.95
N PHE A 62 -2.31 -7.72 -5.83
CA PHE A 62 -1.07 -8.47 -5.70
C PHE A 62 -1.24 -9.78 -4.94
N SER A 63 -2.47 -10.30 -4.82
CA SER A 63 -2.73 -11.50 -4.02
C SER A 63 -1.95 -12.72 -4.49
N ASN A 64 -1.67 -12.83 -5.79
CA ASN A 64 -0.90 -13.94 -6.34
C ASN A 64 0.61 -13.82 -6.04
N LYS A 65 1.04 -12.68 -5.51
CA LYS A 65 2.43 -12.43 -5.12
C LYS A 65 2.59 -12.35 -3.60
N HIS A 66 1.52 -12.66 -2.87
CA HIS A 66 1.49 -12.58 -1.42
C HIS A 66 2.43 -13.62 -0.81
N GLU A 67 3.27 -13.17 0.12
CA GLU A 67 4.20 -14.05 0.83
C GLU A 67 3.66 -14.38 2.21
N LEU A 68 3.59 -13.38 3.08
CA LEU A 68 3.12 -13.56 4.45
C LEU A 68 2.61 -12.22 4.99
N ASN A 69 1.43 -12.20 5.60
CA ASN A 69 0.82 -11.00 6.16
C ASN A 69 0.71 -9.90 5.10
N GLU A 70 1.36 -8.76 5.31
CA GLU A 70 1.34 -7.64 4.38
C GLU A 70 2.57 -7.61 3.46
N TRP A 71 3.33 -8.69 3.40
CA TRP A 71 4.55 -8.80 2.60
C TRP A 71 4.28 -9.51 1.28
N PHE A 72 4.88 -8.99 0.22
CA PHE A 72 4.64 -9.45 -1.15
C PHE A 72 5.96 -9.62 -1.91
N ASN A 73 5.96 -10.56 -2.84
CA ASN A 73 7.08 -10.79 -3.77
C ASN A 73 6.87 -9.93 -5.02
N LEU A 74 7.06 -8.63 -4.90
CA LEU A 74 6.93 -7.72 -6.03
C LEU A 74 8.17 -7.78 -6.90
N ASP A 75 7.98 -7.68 -8.21
CA ASP A 75 9.10 -7.63 -9.15
C ASP A 75 9.54 -6.18 -9.42
N ALA A 76 10.60 -6.05 -10.23
CA ALA A 76 11.15 -4.73 -10.54
C ALA A 76 10.14 -3.82 -11.24
N TYR A 77 9.27 -4.38 -12.08
CA TYR A 77 8.22 -3.62 -12.74
C TYR A 77 7.24 -3.04 -11.72
N ASP A 78 6.76 -3.89 -10.80
CA ASP A 78 5.81 -3.47 -9.77
C ASP A 78 6.37 -2.33 -8.93
N VAL A 79 7.62 -2.45 -8.53
CA VAL A 79 8.27 -1.46 -7.66
C VAL A 79 8.49 -0.14 -8.40
N SER A 80 9.00 -0.20 -9.62
CA SER A 80 9.28 1.01 -10.41
C SER A 80 8.02 1.73 -10.86
N HIS A 81 6.90 1.02 -11.00
CA HIS A 81 5.62 1.57 -11.43
C HIS A 81 4.62 1.72 -10.27
N PHE A 82 5.09 1.63 -9.04
CA PHE A 82 4.19 1.60 -7.88
C PHE A 82 3.28 2.83 -7.81
N THR A 83 3.80 4.02 -8.06
CA THR A 83 3.00 5.25 -8.05
C THR A 83 1.89 5.19 -9.09
N GLU A 84 2.21 4.73 -10.30
CA GLU A 84 1.24 4.60 -11.39
C GLU A 84 0.17 3.55 -11.04
N ILE A 85 0.59 2.45 -10.45
CA ILE A 85 -0.32 1.39 -10.01
C ILE A 85 -1.28 1.92 -8.95
N CYS A 86 -0.77 2.67 -7.98
CA CYS A 86 -1.61 3.32 -6.97
C CYS A 86 -2.58 4.30 -7.62
N GLU A 87 -2.12 5.10 -8.56
CA GLU A 87 -2.94 6.08 -9.28
C GLU A 87 -4.10 5.42 -10.02
N GLU A 88 -3.80 4.38 -10.80
CA GLU A 88 -4.82 3.65 -11.55
C GLU A 88 -5.84 2.99 -10.62
N THR A 89 -5.35 2.36 -9.57
CA THR A 89 -6.22 1.68 -8.59
C THR A 89 -7.06 2.70 -7.84
N ASN A 90 -6.49 3.84 -7.49
CA ASN A 90 -7.21 4.91 -6.80
C ASN A 90 -8.29 5.52 -7.71
N ASN A 91 -8.02 5.67 -9.00
CA ASN A 91 -9.01 6.16 -9.95
C ASN A 91 -10.18 5.20 -10.08
N LEU A 92 -9.89 3.90 -10.10
CA LEU A 92 -10.93 2.88 -10.11
C LEU A 92 -11.77 2.96 -8.83
N LEU A 93 -11.13 3.10 -7.67
CA LEU A 93 -11.83 3.25 -6.40
C LEU A 93 -12.77 4.46 -6.41
N LYS A 94 -12.28 5.61 -6.90
CA LYS A 94 -13.09 6.82 -6.98
C LYS A 94 -14.31 6.63 -7.88
N THR A 95 -14.13 5.95 -9.00
CA THR A 95 -15.24 5.63 -9.92
C THR A 95 -16.29 4.77 -9.21
N MET A 96 -15.86 3.77 -8.47
CA MET A 96 -16.76 2.91 -7.71
C MET A 96 -17.52 3.69 -6.64
N LEU A 97 -16.84 4.59 -5.94
CA LEU A 97 -17.45 5.41 -4.89
C LEU A 97 -18.46 6.40 -5.44
N GLN A 98 -18.32 6.84 -6.70
CA GLN A 98 -19.25 7.73 -7.36
C GLN A 98 -20.52 7.02 -7.82
N ASN A 99 -20.50 5.70 -7.93
CA ASN A 99 -21.65 4.90 -8.33
C ASN A 99 -22.47 4.54 -7.08
N PRO A 100 -23.73 5.00 -6.97
CA PRO A 100 -24.53 4.74 -5.76
C PRO A 100 -24.66 3.28 -5.39
N PHE A 101 -24.71 2.40 -6.39
CA PHE A 101 -24.83 0.97 -6.14
C PHE A 101 -23.57 0.42 -5.46
N PHE A 102 -22.42 0.75 -6.00
CA PHE A 102 -21.15 0.26 -5.43
C PHE A 102 -20.82 0.94 -4.10
N ALA A 103 -21.13 2.22 -3.96
CA ALA A 103 -20.82 2.97 -2.74
C ALA A 103 -21.47 2.35 -1.50
N LYS A 104 -22.63 1.73 -1.64
CA LYS A 104 -23.33 1.06 -0.53
C LYS A 104 -22.61 -0.19 -0.06
N ASN A 105 -21.82 -0.82 -0.91
CA ASN A 105 -21.18 -2.11 -0.65
C ASN A 105 -19.69 -2.02 -0.34
N ILE A 106 -19.12 -0.84 -0.44
CA ILE A 106 -17.70 -0.61 -0.14
C ILE A 106 -17.57 -0.21 1.33
N ARG A 107 -16.79 -0.96 2.09
CA ARG A 107 -16.56 -0.72 3.50
C ARG A 107 -15.11 -0.39 3.75
#